data_ddb826e1b62ec0d8b8bc06a1f65abe17
#
_entry.id   ddb826e1b62ec0d8b8bc06a1f65abe17
#
_cell.length_a   1.000
_cell.length_b   1.000
_cell.length_c   1.000
_cell.angle_alpha   90.00
_cell.angle_beta   90.00
_cell.angle_gamma   90.00
#
_symmetry.space_group_name_H-M   'P 1'
#
loop_
_entity.id
_entity.type
_entity.pdbx_description
1 polymer ?
#
loop_
_entity_poly.entity_id
_entity_poly.type
_entity_poly.pdbx_seq_one_letter_code
_entity_poly.pdbx_strand_id
1 'polypeptide(L)'
;MNSVAIFDLDGTLADTALDLLNAGNLTFEEIGINYRLKENRDEGISSKGGRSTIRQGLLQDNGFIDEQLVENLYPKFLKIYEKVIDDNSVLYEGTLEMLEYFKNNKIQLGVCTNKPKKQADILLNKLGIHSFFEIIVGPDTYNCAKPNPKPLLNTIDNLGATIKSTVFVGDTNTDYMTSKSAKVPFILLLYGHGVIHQSFDTSCTPYLAKSASEIIDITIKILKKYWNFF
;
A
#
# COMPACT_ATOMS: atom_id res chain seq x y z
N MET A 1 -21.12 -13.00 10.73
CA MET A 1 -20.12 -11.91 10.67
C MET A 1 -19.33 -12.07 9.39
N ASN A 2 -19.04 -10.96 8.68
CA ASN A 2 -18.28 -11.02 7.44
C ASN A 2 -16.80 -11.27 7.73
N SER A 3 -16.19 -12.19 6.98
CA SER A 3 -14.75 -12.38 6.96
C SER A 3 -14.14 -11.41 5.97
N VAL A 4 -13.04 -10.75 6.35
CA VAL A 4 -12.47 -9.66 5.57
C VAL A 4 -10.95 -9.79 5.48
N ALA A 5 -10.41 -9.57 4.28
CA ALA A 5 -9.00 -9.32 4.05
C ALA A 5 -8.83 -7.89 3.52
N ILE A 6 -8.03 -7.09 4.21
CA ILE A 6 -7.70 -5.72 3.83
C ILE A 6 -6.23 -5.70 3.41
N PHE A 7 -5.93 -4.98 2.34
CA PHE A 7 -4.59 -4.91 1.76
C PHE A 7 -4.08 -3.47 1.71
N ASP A 8 -2.78 -3.27 1.91
CA ASP A 8 -2.12 -2.12 1.30
C ASP A 8 -2.05 -2.33 -0.22
N LEU A 9 -1.62 -1.33 -0.97
CA LEU A 9 -1.56 -1.35 -2.43
C LEU A 9 -0.13 -1.43 -2.94
N ASP A 10 0.64 -0.35 -2.74
CA ASP A 10 2.01 -0.23 -3.26
C ASP A 10 2.96 -1.14 -2.48
N GLY A 11 3.67 -2.06 -3.16
CA GLY A 11 4.53 -3.05 -2.51
C GLY A 11 3.78 -4.26 -1.94
N THR A 12 2.45 -4.27 -1.98
CA THR A 12 1.61 -5.34 -1.43
C THR A 12 0.83 -6.08 -2.53
N LEU A 13 -0.03 -5.40 -3.25
CA LEU A 13 -0.78 -5.96 -4.39
C LEU A 13 -0.03 -5.80 -5.70
N ALA A 14 0.70 -4.70 -5.85
CA ALA A 14 1.41 -4.35 -7.07
C ALA A 14 2.78 -3.75 -6.80
N ASP A 15 3.72 -4.03 -7.69
CA ASP A 15 4.97 -3.31 -7.80
C ASP A 15 4.72 -2.01 -8.57
N THR A 16 4.89 -0.89 -7.89
CA THR A 16 4.61 0.45 -8.42
C THR A 16 5.83 1.38 -8.30
N ALA A 17 6.96 0.84 -7.86
CA ALA A 17 8.12 1.63 -7.48
C ALA A 17 8.66 2.46 -8.65
N LEU A 18 8.79 1.84 -9.83
CA LEU A 18 9.38 2.49 -11.00
C LEU A 18 8.54 3.66 -11.50
N ASP A 19 7.21 3.54 -11.52
CA ASP A 19 6.33 4.63 -11.97
C ASP A 19 6.31 5.80 -10.99
N LEU A 20 6.45 5.53 -9.68
CA LEU A 20 6.62 6.59 -8.69
C LEU A 20 7.95 7.33 -8.86
N LEU A 21 9.06 6.62 -9.15
CA LEU A 21 10.34 7.23 -9.44
C LEU A 21 10.30 8.04 -10.74
N ASN A 22 9.67 7.51 -11.79
CA ASN A 22 9.49 8.19 -13.07
C ASN A 22 8.67 9.47 -12.92
N ALA A 23 7.57 9.44 -12.18
CA ALA A 23 6.78 10.63 -11.88
C ALA A 23 7.60 11.69 -11.12
N GLY A 24 8.46 11.26 -10.18
CA GLY A 24 9.42 12.14 -9.51
C GLY A 24 10.38 12.79 -10.49
N ASN A 25 11.00 12.01 -11.37
CA ASN A 25 11.94 12.50 -12.36
C ASN A 25 11.31 13.49 -13.34
N LEU A 26 10.11 13.21 -13.82
CA LEU A 26 9.35 14.12 -14.69
C LEU A 26 8.98 15.41 -13.95
N THR A 27 8.63 15.31 -12.65
CA THR A 27 8.36 16.49 -11.83
C THR A 27 9.63 17.35 -11.67
N PHE A 28 10.78 16.73 -11.44
CA PHE A 28 12.07 17.42 -11.31
C PHE A 28 12.48 18.11 -12.61
N GLU A 29 12.29 17.44 -13.75
CA GLU A 29 12.58 18.01 -15.06
C GLU A 29 11.77 19.30 -15.31
N GLU A 30 10.47 19.30 -14.98
CA GLU A 30 9.62 20.47 -15.18
C GLU A 30 9.99 21.68 -14.30
N ILE A 31 10.75 21.49 -13.21
CA ILE A 31 11.17 22.56 -12.30
C ILE A 31 12.68 22.82 -12.31
N GLY A 32 13.40 22.18 -13.24
CA GLY A 32 14.85 22.41 -13.44
C GLY A 32 15.75 21.75 -12.39
N ILE A 33 15.28 20.75 -11.64
CA ILE A 33 16.11 19.91 -10.76
C ILE A 33 16.89 18.92 -11.62
N ASN A 34 18.22 18.88 -11.44
CA ASN A 34 19.10 18.01 -12.21
C ASN A 34 19.22 16.59 -11.63
N TYR A 35 18.93 16.40 -10.34
CA TYR A 35 18.98 15.09 -9.73
C TYR A 35 17.96 14.13 -10.37
N ARG A 36 18.38 12.88 -10.54
CA ARG A 36 17.51 11.82 -11.06
C ARG A 36 17.49 10.62 -10.12
N LEU A 37 16.29 10.25 -9.74
CA LEU A 37 16.01 9.00 -9.01
C LEU A 37 16.31 7.81 -9.92
N LYS A 38 16.88 6.76 -9.36
CA LYS A 38 17.27 5.56 -10.10
C LYS A 38 16.65 4.32 -9.46
N GLU A 39 16.19 3.41 -10.31
CA GLU A 39 15.87 2.03 -9.95
C GLU A 39 17.04 1.40 -9.17
N ASN A 40 16.76 0.43 -8.33
CA ASN A 40 17.72 -0.25 -7.45
C ASN A 40 18.41 0.62 -6.37
N ARG A 41 18.40 1.95 -6.51
CA ARG A 41 18.97 2.86 -5.50
C ARG A 41 17.88 3.55 -4.66
N ASP A 42 16.82 3.98 -5.32
CA ASP A 42 15.83 4.91 -4.73
C ASP A 42 14.43 4.27 -4.54
N GLU A 43 14.26 2.99 -4.85
CA GLU A 43 12.99 2.26 -4.68
C GLU A 43 12.46 2.29 -3.25
N GLY A 44 13.36 2.19 -2.25
CA GLY A 44 12.99 2.35 -0.84
C GLY A 44 12.45 3.72 -0.47
N ILE A 45 12.61 4.74 -1.34
CA ILE A 45 12.04 6.07 -1.18
C ILE A 45 10.62 6.08 -1.73
N SER A 46 10.39 5.45 -2.88
CA SER A 46 9.07 5.36 -3.51
C SER A 46 8.06 4.64 -2.62
N SER A 47 8.50 3.62 -1.86
CA SER A 47 7.66 2.91 -0.88
C SER A 47 7.12 3.82 0.24
N LYS A 48 7.71 5.03 0.43
CA LYS A 48 7.25 6.06 1.37
C LYS A 48 6.32 7.09 0.71
N GLY A 49 5.99 6.91 -0.59
CA GLY A 49 5.06 7.72 -1.35
C GLY A 49 5.65 9.00 -1.95
N GLY A 50 4.86 9.69 -2.77
CA GLY A 50 5.28 10.80 -3.62
C GLY A 50 5.92 11.99 -2.91
N ARG A 51 5.47 12.34 -1.68
CA ARG A 51 6.11 13.40 -0.90
C ARG A 51 7.57 13.05 -0.54
N SER A 52 7.83 11.81 -0.20
CA SER A 52 9.20 11.33 0.10
C SER A 52 10.07 11.34 -1.16
N THR A 53 9.49 11.02 -2.30
CA THR A 53 10.12 11.13 -3.62
C THR A 53 10.56 12.56 -3.92
N ILE A 54 9.68 13.54 -3.70
CA ILE A 54 9.98 14.97 -3.89
C ILE A 54 11.06 15.44 -2.91
N ARG A 55 10.95 15.11 -1.61
CA ARG A 55 11.95 15.45 -0.59
C ARG A 55 13.34 14.96 -0.96
N GLN A 56 13.45 13.75 -1.47
CA GLN A 56 14.73 13.18 -1.90
C GLN A 56 15.36 13.99 -3.02
N GLY A 57 14.57 14.35 -4.04
CA GLY A 57 15.06 15.19 -5.14
C GLY A 57 15.60 16.54 -4.65
N LEU A 58 14.81 17.25 -3.81
CA LEU A 58 15.21 18.55 -3.25
C LEU A 58 16.46 18.43 -2.38
N LEU A 59 16.54 17.41 -1.53
CA LEU A 59 17.69 17.17 -0.66
C LEU A 59 18.97 16.94 -1.48
N GLN A 60 18.90 16.17 -2.54
CA GLN A 60 20.06 15.82 -3.38
C GLN A 60 20.48 16.98 -4.29
N ASP A 61 19.56 17.81 -4.73
CA ASP A 61 19.84 18.95 -5.60
C ASP A 61 20.36 20.17 -4.81
N ASN A 62 19.71 20.50 -3.69
CA ASN A 62 19.94 21.73 -2.94
C ASN A 62 20.65 21.51 -1.58
N GLY A 63 20.81 20.27 -1.13
CA GLY A 63 21.38 19.93 0.17
C GLY A 63 20.44 20.14 1.37
N PHE A 64 19.21 20.60 1.15
CA PHE A 64 18.19 20.78 2.19
C PHE A 64 16.79 20.53 1.66
N ILE A 65 15.82 20.34 2.57
CA ILE A 65 14.42 20.10 2.22
C ILE A 65 13.62 21.37 2.58
N ASP A 66 12.96 21.94 1.57
CA ASP A 66 11.93 22.95 1.75
C ASP A 66 10.56 22.28 1.76
N GLU A 67 9.96 22.13 2.95
CA GLU A 67 8.66 21.47 3.11
C GLU A 67 7.53 22.23 2.43
N GLN A 68 7.59 23.58 2.36
CA GLN A 68 6.60 24.36 1.63
C GLN A 68 6.67 24.06 0.13
N LEU A 69 7.87 23.92 -0.41
CA LEU A 69 8.07 23.54 -1.81
C LEU A 69 7.60 22.12 -2.07
N VAL A 70 7.83 21.17 -1.14
CA VAL A 70 7.29 19.80 -1.22
C VAL A 70 5.77 19.84 -1.38
N GLU A 71 5.05 20.56 -0.51
CA GLU A 71 3.59 20.64 -0.57
C GLU A 71 3.09 21.37 -1.84
N ASN A 72 3.80 22.36 -2.32
CA ASN A 72 3.47 23.07 -3.57
C ASN A 72 3.66 22.17 -4.82
N LEU A 73 4.67 21.29 -4.79
CA LEU A 73 4.98 20.38 -5.90
C LEU A 73 4.11 19.13 -5.90
N TYR A 74 3.61 18.71 -4.74
CA TYR A 74 2.87 17.46 -4.62
C TYR A 74 1.64 17.35 -5.51
N PRO A 75 0.78 18.39 -5.68
CA PRO A 75 -0.34 18.33 -6.63
C PRO A 75 0.12 18.16 -8.09
N LYS A 76 1.26 18.75 -8.47
CA LYS A 76 1.88 18.60 -9.79
C LYS A 76 2.39 17.17 -9.99
N PHE A 77 3.13 16.65 -9.00
CA PHE A 77 3.56 15.26 -8.98
C PHE A 77 2.40 14.30 -9.20
N LEU A 78 1.27 14.47 -8.48
CA LEU A 78 0.11 13.60 -8.63
C LEU A 78 -0.48 13.63 -10.04
N LYS A 79 -0.54 14.82 -10.70
CA LYS A 79 -1.01 14.93 -12.08
C LYS A 79 -0.08 14.27 -13.09
N ILE A 80 1.23 14.32 -12.85
CA ILE A 80 2.22 13.63 -13.66
C ILE A 80 2.11 12.13 -13.44
N TYR A 81 2.03 11.70 -12.17
CA TYR A 81 1.91 10.30 -11.81
C TYR A 81 0.65 9.65 -12.43
N GLU A 82 -0.49 10.34 -12.47
CA GLU A 82 -1.71 9.84 -13.14
C GLU A 82 -1.50 9.48 -14.62
N LYS A 83 -0.52 10.10 -15.29
CA LYS A 83 -0.23 9.82 -16.71
C LYS A 83 0.66 8.60 -16.94
N VAL A 84 1.49 8.27 -15.95
CA VAL A 84 2.49 7.19 -16.03
C VAL A 84 2.24 6.08 -15.01
N ILE A 85 1.07 6.06 -14.40
CA ILE A 85 0.75 5.25 -13.22
C ILE A 85 0.77 3.74 -13.48
N ASP A 86 0.65 3.33 -14.73
CA ASP A 86 0.62 1.95 -15.20
C ASP A 86 1.62 1.66 -16.33
N ASP A 87 2.60 2.53 -16.55
CA ASP A 87 3.62 2.32 -17.59
C ASP A 87 4.52 1.11 -17.28
N ASN A 88 4.81 0.88 -15.98
CA ASN A 88 5.65 -0.20 -15.48
C ASN A 88 5.02 -0.94 -14.29
N SER A 89 3.94 -0.41 -13.72
CA SER A 89 3.29 -1.03 -12.57
C SER A 89 2.64 -2.36 -12.96
N VAL A 90 2.94 -3.40 -12.18
CA VAL A 90 2.45 -4.76 -12.41
C VAL A 90 1.96 -5.40 -11.11
N LEU A 91 1.00 -6.31 -11.21
CA LEU A 91 0.61 -7.13 -10.06
C LEU A 91 1.76 -8.06 -9.65
N TYR A 92 1.95 -8.25 -8.35
CA TYR A 92 2.81 -9.33 -7.89
C TYR A 92 2.24 -10.69 -8.30
N GLU A 93 3.14 -11.67 -8.50
CA GLU A 93 2.78 -13.03 -8.89
C GLU A 93 1.76 -13.65 -7.93
N GLY A 94 0.70 -14.23 -8.49
CA GLY A 94 -0.38 -14.88 -7.74
C GLY A 94 -1.39 -13.91 -7.10
N THR A 95 -1.26 -12.59 -7.28
CA THR A 95 -2.21 -11.62 -6.70
C THR A 95 -3.62 -11.83 -7.24
N LEU A 96 -3.79 -11.99 -8.55
CA LEU A 96 -5.11 -12.16 -9.15
C LEU A 96 -5.79 -13.44 -8.64
N GLU A 97 -5.07 -14.55 -8.65
CA GLU A 97 -5.55 -15.85 -8.16
C GLU A 97 -5.93 -15.80 -6.68
N MET A 98 -5.16 -15.06 -5.87
CA MET A 98 -5.47 -14.85 -4.46
C MET A 98 -6.77 -14.06 -4.27
N LEU A 99 -6.98 -12.98 -5.01
CA LEU A 99 -8.21 -12.18 -4.94
C LEU A 99 -9.42 -12.99 -5.40
N GLU A 100 -9.30 -13.75 -6.48
CA GLU A 100 -10.33 -14.69 -6.96
C GLU A 100 -10.67 -15.75 -5.91
N TYR A 101 -9.64 -16.34 -5.27
CA TYR A 101 -9.83 -17.31 -4.20
C TYR A 101 -10.64 -16.71 -3.05
N PHE A 102 -10.29 -15.53 -2.57
CA PHE A 102 -11.01 -14.88 -1.47
C PHE A 102 -12.46 -14.58 -1.86
N LYS A 103 -12.71 -14.05 -3.05
CA LYS A 103 -14.05 -13.75 -3.54
C LYS A 103 -14.91 -15.01 -3.64
N ASN A 104 -14.36 -16.11 -4.19
CA ASN A 104 -15.05 -17.39 -4.31
C ASN A 104 -15.36 -18.01 -2.93
N ASN A 105 -14.57 -17.73 -1.93
CA ASN A 105 -14.78 -18.16 -0.54
C ASN A 105 -15.55 -17.14 0.32
N LYS A 106 -16.19 -16.13 -0.29
CA LYS A 106 -17.02 -15.12 0.37
C LYS A 106 -16.25 -14.30 1.43
N ILE A 107 -14.96 -14.13 1.26
CA ILE A 107 -14.14 -13.20 2.04
C ILE A 107 -14.21 -11.85 1.33
N GLN A 108 -14.76 -10.84 2.01
CA GLN A 108 -14.82 -9.48 1.48
C GLN A 108 -13.44 -8.85 1.44
N LEU A 109 -13.20 -7.99 0.45
CA LEU A 109 -11.91 -7.38 0.21
C LEU A 109 -11.98 -5.86 0.34
N GLY A 110 -10.95 -5.29 0.97
CA GLY A 110 -10.77 -3.85 1.06
C GLY A 110 -9.34 -3.43 0.82
N VAL A 111 -9.15 -2.18 0.44
CA VAL A 111 -7.83 -1.53 0.35
C VAL A 111 -7.73 -0.43 1.38
N CYS A 112 -6.61 -0.40 2.13
CA CYS A 112 -6.26 0.67 3.08
C CYS A 112 -4.82 1.11 2.82
N THR A 113 -4.64 2.19 2.06
CA THR A 113 -3.36 2.65 1.54
C THR A 113 -3.06 4.11 1.90
N ASN A 114 -1.79 4.49 1.86
CA ASN A 114 -1.36 5.90 1.93
C ASN A 114 -1.29 6.56 0.53
N LYS A 115 -1.59 5.81 -0.53
CA LYS A 115 -1.85 6.40 -1.85
C LYS A 115 -3.17 7.17 -1.82
N PRO A 116 -3.26 8.42 -2.34
CA PRO A 116 -4.53 9.14 -2.40
C PRO A 116 -5.57 8.32 -3.17
N LYS A 117 -6.83 8.38 -2.71
CA LYS A 117 -7.92 7.52 -3.22
C LYS A 117 -8.06 7.58 -4.74
N LYS A 118 -7.99 8.77 -5.33
CA LYS A 118 -8.08 8.93 -6.78
C LYS A 118 -7.02 8.12 -7.53
N GLN A 119 -5.76 8.20 -7.11
CA GLN A 119 -4.65 7.45 -7.73
C GLN A 119 -4.76 5.95 -7.46
N ALA A 120 -5.26 5.55 -6.28
CA ALA A 120 -5.53 4.15 -6.00
C ALA A 120 -6.62 3.58 -6.92
N ASP A 121 -7.74 4.32 -7.09
CA ASP A 121 -8.82 3.92 -8.01
C ASP A 121 -8.32 3.79 -9.46
N ILE A 122 -7.53 4.76 -9.95
CA ILE A 122 -6.98 4.73 -11.31
C ILE A 122 -6.09 3.49 -11.48
N LEU A 123 -5.13 3.28 -10.57
CA LEU A 123 -4.19 2.15 -10.66
C LEU A 123 -4.91 0.81 -10.62
N LEU A 124 -5.82 0.61 -9.65
CA LEU A 124 -6.57 -0.64 -9.52
C LEU A 124 -7.43 -0.94 -10.76
N ASN A 125 -8.02 0.10 -11.39
CA ASN A 125 -8.74 -0.05 -12.66
C ASN A 125 -7.80 -0.45 -13.80
N LYS A 126 -6.64 0.18 -13.92
CA LYS A 126 -5.63 -0.12 -14.95
C LYS A 126 -5.07 -1.54 -14.80
N LEU A 127 -4.86 -2.00 -13.57
CA LEU A 127 -4.44 -3.36 -13.27
C LEU A 127 -5.57 -4.40 -13.35
N GLY A 128 -6.82 -3.99 -13.63
CA GLY A 128 -7.96 -4.88 -13.81
C GLY A 128 -8.51 -5.51 -12.52
N ILE A 129 -8.12 -5.03 -11.36
CA ILE A 129 -8.52 -5.62 -10.06
C ILE A 129 -9.44 -4.74 -9.20
N HIS A 130 -9.84 -3.56 -9.67
CA HIS A 130 -10.69 -2.64 -8.90
C HIS A 130 -12.00 -3.29 -8.42
N SER A 131 -12.64 -4.10 -9.28
CA SER A 131 -13.93 -4.75 -8.99
C SER A 131 -13.90 -5.85 -7.95
N PHE A 132 -12.73 -6.23 -7.45
CA PHE A 132 -12.61 -7.18 -6.34
C PHE A 132 -12.88 -6.53 -4.99
N PHE A 133 -12.69 -5.21 -4.86
CA PHE A 133 -12.74 -4.49 -3.60
C PHE A 133 -14.07 -3.80 -3.37
N GLU A 134 -14.70 -4.06 -2.24
CA GLU A 134 -15.93 -3.41 -1.80
C GLU A 134 -15.68 -1.98 -1.32
N ILE A 135 -14.45 -1.70 -0.85
CA ILE A 135 -14.04 -0.37 -0.37
C ILE A 135 -12.55 -0.11 -0.62
N ILE A 136 -12.23 1.11 -1.04
CA ILE A 136 -10.86 1.59 -1.22
C ILE A 136 -10.70 2.87 -0.40
N VAL A 137 -9.75 2.83 0.55
CA VAL A 137 -9.49 3.91 1.51
C VAL A 137 -8.08 4.45 1.31
N GLY A 138 -8.00 5.72 0.92
CA GLY A 138 -6.79 6.52 0.90
C GLY A 138 -6.74 7.50 2.09
N PRO A 139 -5.63 8.27 2.26
CA PRO A 139 -5.47 9.22 3.36
C PRO A 139 -6.48 10.37 3.32
N ASP A 140 -6.99 10.69 2.15
CA ASP A 140 -8.00 11.71 1.86
C ASP A 140 -9.44 11.24 2.11
N THR A 141 -9.69 9.93 2.23
CA THR A 141 -11.03 9.39 2.49
C THR A 141 -11.57 9.81 3.87
N TYR A 142 -10.71 9.79 4.89
CA TYR A 142 -11.09 10.16 6.26
C TYR A 142 -10.17 11.25 6.85
N ASN A 143 -9.43 11.98 5.99
CA ASN A 143 -8.42 12.96 6.40
C ASN A 143 -7.44 12.41 7.44
N CYS A 144 -7.02 11.17 7.23
CA CYS A 144 -6.17 10.44 8.16
C CYS A 144 -5.38 9.35 7.43
N ALA A 145 -4.08 9.32 7.64
CA ALA A 145 -3.15 8.39 7.01
C ALA A 145 -2.65 7.32 7.99
N LYS A 146 -2.23 6.15 7.48
CA LYS A 146 -1.41 5.19 8.23
C LYS A 146 -0.11 5.89 8.68
N PRO A 147 0.42 5.68 9.90
CA PRO A 147 0.14 4.58 10.82
C PRO A 147 -1.02 4.83 11.80
N ASN A 148 -1.85 5.86 11.64
CA ASN A 148 -3.05 6.01 12.47
C ASN A 148 -3.98 4.82 12.20
N PRO A 149 -4.57 4.17 13.23
CA PRO A 149 -5.46 3.03 13.04
C PRO A 149 -6.83 3.38 12.43
N LYS A 150 -7.22 4.66 12.47
CA LYS A 150 -8.56 5.11 12.05
C LYS A 150 -8.95 4.70 10.62
N PRO A 151 -8.10 4.84 9.58
CA PRO A 151 -8.44 4.39 8.24
C PRO A 151 -8.76 2.90 8.19
N LEU A 152 -7.96 2.06 8.84
CA LEU A 152 -8.16 0.61 8.89
C LEU A 152 -9.44 0.25 9.66
N LEU A 153 -9.69 0.85 10.82
CA LEU A 153 -10.90 0.61 11.61
C LEU A 153 -12.17 1.03 10.85
N ASN A 154 -12.16 2.18 10.19
CA ASN A 154 -13.28 2.62 9.36
C ASN A 154 -13.50 1.71 8.15
N THR A 155 -12.45 1.15 7.57
CA THR A 155 -12.57 0.15 6.49
C THR A 155 -13.29 -1.10 7.00
N ILE A 156 -12.94 -1.60 8.19
CA ILE A 156 -13.57 -2.75 8.84
C ILE A 156 -15.05 -2.49 9.11
N ASP A 157 -15.37 -1.33 9.69
CA ASP A 157 -16.75 -0.94 10.02
C ASP A 157 -17.63 -0.85 8.76
N ASN A 158 -17.11 -0.26 7.68
CA ASN A 158 -17.82 -0.14 6.40
C ASN A 158 -18.09 -1.51 5.74
N LEU A 159 -17.23 -2.51 6.00
CA LEU A 159 -17.43 -3.88 5.53
C LEU A 159 -18.34 -4.70 6.45
N GLY A 160 -18.88 -4.10 7.51
CA GLY A 160 -19.73 -4.79 8.49
C GLY A 160 -19.00 -5.93 9.22
N ALA A 161 -17.69 -5.78 9.38
CA ALA A 161 -16.82 -6.78 10.00
C ALA A 161 -16.39 -6.38 11.42
N THR A 162 -15.60 -7.23 12.04
CA THR A 162 -14.97 -6.95 13.33
C THR A 162 -13.47 -7.18 13.25
N ILE A 163 -12.72 -6.64 14.21
CA ILE A 163 -11.26 -6.86 14.31
C ILE A 163 -10.92 -8.36 14.26
N LYS A 164 -11.74 -9.20 14.94
CA LYS A 164 -11.51 -10.66 15.00
C LYS A 164 -11.78 -11.39 13.69
N SER A 165 -12.62 -10.85 12.83
CA SER A 165 -12.96 -11.42 11.52
C SER A 165 -12.20 -10.76 10.37
N THR A 166 -11.14 -10.00 10.68
CA THR A 166 -10.35 -9.23 9.71
C THR A 166 -8.88 -9.60 9.77
N VAL A 167 -8.23 -9.61 8.62
CA VAL A 167 -6.77 -9.67 8.46
C VAL A 167 -6.32 -8.45 7.67
N PHE A 168 -5.21 -7.82 8.07
CA PHE A 168 -4.55 -6.76 7.31
C PHE A 168 -3.23 -7.27 6.74
N VAL A 169 -3.01 -7.03 5.45
CA VAL A 169 -1.83 -7.47 4.69
C VAL A 169 -1.07 -6.25 4.21
N GLY A 170 0.24 -6.21 4.42
CA GLY A 170 1.08 -5.10 4.01
C GLY A 170 2.56 -5.46 4.04
N ASP A 171 3.41 -4.57 3.53
CA ASP A 171 4.85 -4.79 3.39
C ASP A 171 5.70 -3.76 4.15
N THR A 172 5.07 -2.77 4.81
CA THR A 172 5.79 -1.68 5.49
C THR A 172 5.66 -1.71 7.01
N ASN A 173 6.60 -1.05 7.69
CA ASN A 173 6.48 -0.77 9.13
C ASN A 173 5.25 0.11 9.43
N THR A 174 4.85 0.96 8.49
CA THR A 174 3.64 1.79 8.60
C THR A 174 2.39 0.92 8.71
N ASP A 175 2.29 -0.15 7.92
CA ASP A 175 1.17 -1.11 7.96
C ASP A 175 1.15 -1.88 9.27
N TYR A 176 2.32 -2.38 9.69
CA TYR A 176 2.45 -3.06 10.98
C TYR A 176 2.01 -2.18 12.14
N MET A 177 2.46 -0.92 12.21
CA MET A 177 2.09 0.01 13.27
C MET A 177 0.58 0.35 13.24
N THR A 178 -0.01 0.47 12.06
CA THR A 178 -1.45 0.65 11.86
C THR A 178 -2.22 -0.54 12.43
N SER A 179 -1.84 -1.73 12.03
CA SER A 179 -2.44 -2.99 12.47
C SER A 179 -2.31 -3.19 13.97
N LYS A 180 -1.12 -2.98 14.53
CA LYS A 180 -0.84 -3.08 15.96
C LYS A 180 -1.72 -2.13 16.78
N SER A 181 -1.83 -0.88 16.33
CA SER A 181 -2.67 0.13 17.00
C SER A 181 -4.17 -0.19 16.88
N ALA A 182 -4.60 -0.77 15.75
CA ALA A 182 -5.97 -1.24 15.53
C ALA A 182 -6.27 -2.60 16.19
N LYS A 183 -5.25 -3.31 16.67
CA LYS A 183 -5.32 -4.69 17.21
C LYS A 183 -5.87 -5.71 16.20
N VAL A 184 -5.58 -5.48 14.92
CA VAL A 184 -5.96 -6.36 13.80
C VAL A 184 -4.82 -7.35 13.53
N PRO A 185 -5.07 -8.65 13.28
CA PRO A 185 -4.03 -9.56 12.81
C PRO A 185 -3.35 -9.05 11.55
N PHE A 186 -2.01 -9.09 11.52
CA PHE A 186 -1.19 -8.57 10.44
C PHE A 186 -0.37 -9.67 9.76
N ILE A 187 -0.39 -9.69 8.44
CA ILE A 187 0.50 -10.52 7.60
C ILE A 187 1.50 -9.59 6.95
N LEU A 188 2.79 -9.79 7.24
CA LEU A 188 3.88 -9.08 6.61
C LEU A 188 4.32 -9.81 5.35
N LEU A 189 4.34 -9.10 4.22
CA LEU A 189 4.89 -9.61 2.96
C LEU A 189 6.39 -9.44 2.93
N LEU A 190 7.11 -10.50 2.55
CA LEU A 190 8.57 -10.50 2.49
C LEU A 190 9.13 -10.17 1.10
N TYR A 191 8.28 -9.96 0.10
CA TYR A 191 8.69 -9.61 -1.27
C TYR A 191 8.38 -8.15 -1.65
N GLY A 192 7.66 -7.41 -0.80
CA GLY A 192 7.34 -6.00 -1.03
C GLY A 192 8.54 -5.08 -0.87
N HIS A 193 8.56 -3.97 -1.60
CA HIS A 193 9.64 -2.98 -1.54
C HIS A 193 9.86 -2.40 -0.14
N GLY A 194 8.80 -2.32 0.67
CA GLY A 194 8.87 -1.84 2.04
C GLY A 194 9.77 -2.69 2.94
N VAL A 195 9.69 -4.02 2.82
CA VAL A 195 10.55 -4.94 3.59
C VAL A 195 11.95 -5.01 3.00
N ILE A 196 12.08 -5.07 1.67
CA ILE A 196 13.38 -5.21 0.99
C ILE A 196 14.30 -4.02 1.31
N HIS A 197 13.75 -2.81 1.37
CA HIS A 197 14.51 -1.56 1.52
C HIS A 197 14.44 -0.92 2.91
N GLN A 198 13.68 -1.49 3.84
CA GLN A 198 13.57 -1.03 5.22
C GLN A 198 13.99 -2.15 6.18
N SER A 199 14.79 -1.81 7.19
CA SER A 199 15.08 -2.74 8.29
C SER A 199 13.79 -2.96 9.09
N PHE A 200 13.10 -4.05 8.83
CA PHE A 200 11.92 -4.48 9.58
C PHE A 200 12.31 -5.58 10.56
N ASP A 201 11.96 -5.42 11.82
CA ASP A 201 12.11 -6.49 12.80
C ASP A 201 10.97 -7.52 12.62
N THR A 202 11.25 -8.56 11.83
CA THR A 202 10.28 -9.62 11.54
C THR A 202 9.86 -10.42 12.77
N SER A 203 10.59 -10.31 13.90
CA SER A 203 10.17 -10.95 15.16
C SER A 203 8.92 -10.33 15.77
N CYS A 204 8.57 -9.11 15.37
CA CYS A 204 7.41 -8.37 15.87
C CYS A 204 6.06 -8.91 15.39
N THR A 205 6.02 -9.66 14.28
CA THR A 205 4.78 -10.25 13.75
C THR A 205 4.89 -11.78 13.61
N PRO A 206 3.86 -12.52 14.04
CA PRO A 206 3.87 -13.99 13.93
C PRO A 206 3.50 -14.50 12.53
N TYR A 207 3.10 -13.63 11.60
CA TYR A 207 2.61 -14.02 10.28
C TYR A 207 3.45 -13.36 9.19
N LEU A 208 4.28 -14.18 8.54
CA LEU A 208 5.13 -13.78 7.43
C LEU A 208 4.71 -14.56 6.18
N ALA A 209 4.60 -13.89 5.03
CA ALA A 209 4.26 -14.51 3.76
C ALA A 209 5.28 -14.17 2.68
N LYS A 210 5.70 -15.18 1.92
CA LYS A 210 6.64 -15.08 0.80
C LYS A 210 5.96 -15.18 -0.56
N SER A 211 4.65 -15.47 -0.57
CA SER A 211 3.85 -15.63 -1.78
C SER A 211 2.37 -15.37 -1.52
N ALA A 212 1.61 -15.13 -2.58
CA ALA A 212 0.16 -15.00 -2.52
C ALA A 212 -0.53 -16.25 -1.94
N SER A 213 0.00 -17.46 -2.24
CA SER A 213 -0.49 -18.70 -1.67
C SER A 213 -0.35 -18.75 -0.15
N GLU A 214 0.79 -18.31 0.39
CA GLU A 214 0.99 -18.25 1.84
C GLU A 214 0.06 -17.22 2.51
N ILE A 215 -0.27 -16.12 1.83
CA ILE A 215 -1.27 -15.15 2.34
C ILE A 215 -2.63 -15.84 2.49
N ILE A 216 -3.05 -16.62 1.49
CA ILE A 216 -4.31 -17.38 1.54
C ILE A 216 -4.32 -18.30 2.76
N ASP A 217 -3.29 -19.14 2.91
CA ASP A 217 -3.22 -20.15 3.98
C ASP A 217 -3.25 -19.50 5.38
N ILE A 218 -2.45 -18.44 5.56
CA ILE A 218 -2.39 -17.71 6.83
C ILE A 218 -3.72 -17.01 7.12
N THR A 219 -4.33 -16.37 6.12
CA THR A 219 -5.63 -15.71 6.26
C THR A 219 -6.70 -16.70 6.72
N ILE A 220 -6.81 -17.84 6.05
CA ILE A 220 -7.76 -18.90 6.41
C ILE A 220 -7.50 -19.41 7.83
N LYS A 221 -6.24 -19.62 8.20
CA LYS A 221 -5.85 -20.06 9.56
C LYS A 221 -6.26 -19.04 10.62
N ILE A 222 -6.09 -17.75 10.37
CA ILE A 222 -6.48 -16.68 11.30
C ILE A 222 -8.01 -16.63 11.41
N LEU A 223 -8.73 -16.59 10.29
CA LEU A 223 -10.18 -16.44 10.28
C LEU A 223 -10.88 -17.66 10.87
N LYS A 224 -10.41 -18.89 10.62
CA LYS A 224 -10.96 -20.12 11.20
C LYS A 224 -10.92 -20.16 12.73
N LYS A 225 -9.98 -19.51 13.37
CA LYS A 225 -9.93 -19.42 14.86
C LYS A 225 -11.18 -18.75 15.44
N TYR A 226 -11.86 -17.94 14.64
CA TYR A 226 -13.05 -17.18 15.06
C TYR A 226 -14.36 -17.75 14.48
N TRP A 227 -14.29 -18.72 13.54
CA TRP A 227 -15.48 -19.39 12.96
C TRP A 227 -16.00 -20.53 13.84
N ASN A 228 -15.20 -21.09 14.74
CA ASN A 228 -15.57 -22.25 15.59
C ASN A 228 -16.43 -21.87 16.82
N PHE A 229 -17.07 -20.71 16.82
CA PHE A 229 -17.96 -20.26 17.92
C PHE A 229 -19.43 -20.11 17.46
N PHE A 230 -19.81 -20.74 16.32
CA PHE A 230 -21.22 -20.83 15.90
C PHE A 230 -21.58 -22.25 15.53
#